data_1ff1d1af5d47a4236b56b46fd498b5ca
#
_entry.id   1ff1d1af5d47a4236b56b46fd498b5ca
#
_cell.length_a   1.000
_cell.length_b   1.000
_cell.length_c   1.000
_cell.angle_alpha   90.00
_cell.angle_beta   90.00
_cell.angle_gamma   90.00
#
_symmetry.space_group_name_H-M   'P 1'
#
loop_
_entity.id
_entity.type
_entity.pdbx_description
1 polymer ?
#
loop_
_entity_poly.entity_id
_entity_poly.type
_entity_poly.pdbx_seq_one_letter_code
_entity_poly.pdbx_strand_id
1 'polypeptide(L)'
;TMIDNLMKQSGSFRENEVVDERLMDSGELEKERGITILAKPASIDWQGSRINIIDTPGHRDFAAEVERVLSMADGALLLIDSAEGVMPQTKFVLAKALKQGLKPIVVINKLDKADQRANEVLDETFDLFVSLDANEEQLDFPVLYASGRSGWADKEVDGPRENLHPLLDLIMEHVKPAELDKTKPFAMLSTLLYADSFLGRSLVGRISQGTAKANQPIKAINLKGEKVDEGKLTKIFRYEGTKKVPIEIGEAGD
;
A
#
# COMPACT_ATOMS: atom_id res chain seq x y z
N THR A 1 2.69 -12.15 1.48
CA THR A 1 2.84 -12.86 2.79
C THR A 1 2.43 -11.97 3.97
N MET A 2 3.04 -10.78 4.19
CA MET A 2 2.61 -9.84 5.25
C MET A 2 1.16 -9.42 5.04
N ILE A 3 0.81 -8.97 3.84
CA ILE A 3 -0.55 -8.53 3.49
C ILE A 3 -1.56 -9.66 3.65
N ASP A 4 -1.21 -10.90 3.24
CA ASP A 4 -2.10 -12.05 3.42
C ASP A 4 -2.48 -12.29 4.88
N ASN A 5 -1.49 -12.15 5.79
CA ASN A 5 -1.72 -12.27 7.23
C ASN A 5 -2.47 -11.06 7.81
N LEU A 6 -2.21 -9.84 7.34
CA LEU A 6 -3.00 -8.66 7.72
C LEU A 6 -4.46 -8.85 7.35
N MET A 7 -4.76 -9.32 6.13
CA MET A 7 -6.12 -9.59 5.69
C MET A 7 -6.81 -10.69 6.51
N LYS A 8 -6.07 -11.76 6.85
CA LYS A 8 -6.62 -12.84 7.68
C LYS A 8 -6.98 -12.33 9.08
N GLN A 9 -6.10 -11.54 9.68
CA GLN A 9 -6.27 -11.08 11.07
C GLN A 9 -7.20 -9.87 11.21
N SER A 10 -7.42 -9.10 10.14
CA SER A 10 -8.43 -8.03 10.12
C SER A 10 -9.87 -8.52 9.95
N GLY A 11 -10.07 -9.84 9.80
CA GLY A 11 -11.42 -10.41 9.58
C GLY A 11 -11.96 -10.22 8.17
N SER A 12 -11.11 -9.89 7.19
CA SER A 12 -11.51 -9.69 5.79
C SER A 12 -11.94 -10.98 5.08
N PHE A 13 -11.67 -12.15 5.67
CA PHE A 13 -12.09 -13.46 5.17
C PHE A 13 -13.10 -14.12 6.10
N ARG A 14 -13.97 -14.95 5.53
CA ARG A 14 -14.87 -15.81 6.33
C ARG A 14 -14.04 -16.92 7.01
N GLU A 15 -14.43 -17.35 8.21
CA GLU A 15 -13.72 -18.36 9.02
C GLU A 15 -13.37 -19.66 8.28
N ASN A 16 -14.12 -20.02 7.22
CA ASN A 16 -13.95 -21.23 6.43
C ASN A 16 -13.45 -20.97 4.99
N GLU A 17 -13.02 -19.74 4.68
CA GLU A 17 -12.51 -19.42 3.34
C GLU A 17 -11.08 -19.94 3.19
N VAL A 18 -10.86 -20.89 2.27
CA VAL A 18 -9.51 -21.36 1.93
C VAL A 18 -8.80 -20.23 1.20
N VAL A 19 -7.83 -19.65 1.86
CA VAL A 19 -7.06 -18.53 1.34
C VAL A 19 -5.77 -19.08 0.73
N ASP A 20 -5.62 -18.92 -0.59
CA ASP A 20 -4.38 -19.28 -1.29
C ASP A 20 -3.19 -18.51 -0.68
N GLU A 21 -2.02 -19.17 -0.65
CA GLU A 21 -0.78 -18.46 -0.32
C GLU A 21 -0.48 -17.45 -1.43
N ARG A 22 -0.03 -16.24 -1.04
CA ARG A 22 0.29 -15.12 -1.94
C ARG A 22 -0.92 -14.65 -2.76
N LEU A 23 -2.00 -14.31 -2.08
CA LEU A 23 -3.22 -13.76 -2.68
C LEU A 23 -2.99 -12.61 -3.66
N MET A 24 -2.00 -11.77 -3.35
CA MET A 24 -1.69 -10.60 -4.16
C MET A 24 -0.94 -10.99 -5.45
N ASP A 25 -0.13 -12.05 -5.46
CA ASP A 25 0.64 -12.49 -6.63
C ASP A 25 -0.18 -13.43 -7.52
N SER A 26 -1.27 -12.92 -8.11
CA SER A 26 -2.21 -13.73 -8.92
C SER A 26 -1.78 -13.94 -10.38
N GLY A 27 -0.82 -13.17 -10.88
CA GLY A 27 -0.29 -13.26 -12.25
C GLY A 27 0.54 -14.54 -12.47
N GLU A 28 0.43 -15.20 -13.63
CA GLU A 28 1.22 -16.40 -13.94
C GLU A 28 2.72 -16.17 -13.83
N LEU A 29 3.23 -15.04 -14.36
CA LEU A 29 4.63 -14.66 -14.27
C LEU A 29 5.07 -14.35 -12.83
N GLU A 30 4.20 -13.76 -12.01
CA GLU A 30 4.47 -13.47 -10.61
C GLU A 30 4.58 -14.77 -9.81
N LYS A 31 3.68 -15.72 -10.07
CA LYS A 31 3.71 -17.06 -9.46
C LYS A 31 4.95 -17.85 -9.85
N GLU A 32 5.33 -17.81 -11.14
CA GLU A 32 6.52 -18.49 -11.66
C GLU A 32 7.81 -17.91 -11.07
N ARG A 33 7.93 -16.58 -11.04
CA ARG A 33 9.15 -15.89 -10.57
C ARG A 33 9.18 -15.63 -9.07
N GLY A 34 8.03 -15.75 -8.40
CA GLY A 34 7.90 -15.51 -6.96
C GLY A 34 8.12 -14.07 -6.53
N ILE A 35 7.89 -13.10 -7.44
CA ILE A 35 8.03 -11.66 -7.18
C ILE A 35 6.79 -10.91 -7.66
N THR A 36 6.43 -9.85 -6.97
CA THR A 36 5.39 -8.90 -7.41
C THR A 36 5.90 -8.07 -8.58
N ILE A 37 5.15 -8.03 -9.67
CA ILE A 37 5.47 -7.28 -10.90
C ILE A 37 4.63 -6.01 -11.00
N LEU A 38 3.31 -6.12 -10.75
CA LEU A 38 2.37 -5.02 -10.81
C LEU A 38 1.91 -4.65 -9.41
N ALA A 39 1.77 -3.35 -9.16
CA ALA A 39 1.16 -2.89 -7.93
C ALA A 39 -0.31 -3.32 -7.86
N LYS A 40 -0.75 -3.80 -6.70
CA LYS A 40 -2.09 -4.35 -6.49
C LYS A 40 -2.77 -3.71 -5.30
N PRO A 41 -3.94 -3.11 -5.51
CA PRO A 41 -4.74 -2.59 -4.43
C PRO A 41 -5.52 -3.71 -3.74
N ALA A 42 -5.67 -3.53 -2.44
CA ALA A 42 -6.52 -4.31 -1.56
C ALA A 42 -7.08 -3.41 -0.47
N SER A 43 -8.04 -3.87 0.30
CA SER A 43 -8.50 -3.14 1.47
C SER A 43 -8.78 -4.08 2.64
N ILE A 44 -8.65 -3.54 3.83
CA ILE A 44 -9.03 -4.17 5.09
C ILE A 44 -9.84 -3.18 5.91
N ASP A 45 -10.73 -3.68 6.75
CA ASP A 45 -11.45 -2.87 7.73
C ASP A 45 -10.85 -3.14 9.12
N TRP A 46 -10.46 -2.08 9.84
CA TRP A 46 -9.88 -2.18 11.18
C TRP A 46 -10.45 -1.08 12.06
N GLN A 47 -10.99 -1.45 13.22
CA GLN A 47 -11.58 -0.54 14.20
C GLN A 47 -12.57 0.49 13.60
N GLY A 48 -13.38 0.03 12.63
CA GLY A 48 -14.39 0.87 11.96
C GLY A 48 -13.84 1.80 10.87
N SER A 49 -12.55 1.73 10.59
CA SER A 49 -11.91 2.47 9.49
C SER A 49 -11.47 1.52 8.39
N ARG A 50 -11.55 2.01 7.14
CA ARG A 50 -11.02 1.29 5.99
C ARG A 50 -9.59 1.69 5.71
N ILE A 51 -8.71 0.70 5.63
CA ILE A 51 -7.32 0.85 5.22
C ILE A 51 -7.19 0.30 3.80
N ASN A 52 -6.95 1.19 2.84
CA ASN A 52 -6.61 0.79 1.48
C ASN A 52 -5.11 0.52 1.40
N ILE A 53 -4.76 -0.68 0.96
CA ILE A 53 -3.37 -1.15 0.87
C ILE A 53 -3.00 -1.24 -0.60
N ILE A 54 -1.80 -0.78 -0.95
CA ILE A 54 -1.24 -0.97 -2.29
C ILE A 54 0.04 -1.75 -2.12
N ASP A 55 0.02 -3.02 -2.54
CA ASP A 55 1.22 -3.83 -2.61
C ASP A 55 2.07 -3.39 -3.79
N THR A 56 3.34 -3.07 -3.55
CA THR A 56 4.25 -2.53 -4.56
C THR A 56 5.34 -3.54 -4.91
N PRO A 57 5.75 -3.62 -6.19
CA PRO A 57 6.89 -4.44 -6.55
C PRO A 57 8.17 -3.94 -5.86
N GLY A 58 8.96 -4.89 -5.33
CA GLY A 58 10.25 -4.58 -4.69
C GLY A 58 11.42 -4.50 -5.64
N HIS A 59 11.28 -4.92 -6.92
CA HIS A 59 12.38 -4.96 -7.86
C HIS A 59 12.58 -3.61 -8.56
N ARG A 60 13.84 -3.17 -8.69
CA ARG A 60 14.18 -1.84 -9.26
C ARG A 60 13.68 -1.62 -10.69
N ASP A 61 13.50 -2.68 -11.48
CA ASP A 61 13.01 -2.58 -12.85
C ASP A 61 11.57 -2.04 -12.90
N PHE A 62 10.83 -2.11 -11.78
CA PHE A 62 9.46 -1.62 -11.64
C PHE A 62 9.36 -0.29 -10.87
N ALA A 63 10.46 0.44 -10.79
CA ALA A 63 10.55 1.71 -10.05
C ALA A 63 9.49 2.76 -10.48
N ALA A 64 9.18 2.83 -11.77
CA ALA A 64 8.16 3.74 -12.30
C ALA A 64 6.74 3.38 -11.82
N GLU A 65 6.47 2.09 -11.57
CA GLU A 65 5.21 1.62 -10.99
C GLU A 65 5.08 2.09 -9.55
N VAL A 66 6.13 1.90 -8.76
CA VAL A 66 6.18 2.35 -7.36
C VAL A 66 5.97 3.86 -7.26
N GLU A 67 6.65 4.66 -8.08
CA GLU A 67 6.52 6.12 -8.05
C GLU A 67 5.07 6.58 -8.34
N ARG A 68 4.40 5.94 -9.28
CA ARG A 68 3.00 6.23 -9.60
C ARG A 68 2.06 5.95 -8.44
N VAL A 69 2.21 4.80 -7.77
CA VAL A 69 1.30 4.41 -6.69
C VAL A 69 1.56 5.15 -5.39
N LEU A 70 2.81 5.57 -5.12
CA LEU A 70 3.12 6.40 -3.96
C LEU A 70 2.31 7.71 -3.95
N SER A 71 1.97 8.26 -5.13
CA SER A 71 1.15 9.49 -5.22
C SER A 71 -0.29 9.32 -4.70
N MET A 72 -0.76 8.10 -4.48
CA MET A 72 -2.07 7.81 -3.91
C MET A 72 -2.03 7.57 -2.40
N ALA A 73 -0.83 7.35 -1.83
CA ALA A 73 -0.66 6.93 -0.45
C ALA A 73 -0.68 8.10 0.54
N ASP A 74 -1.24 7.87 1.73
CA ASP A 74 -1.14 8.77 2.88
C ASP A 74 0.02 8.38 3.81
N GLY A 75 0.48 7.13 3.74
CA GLY A 75 1.60 6.60 4.51
C GLY A 75 2.32 5.50 3.75
N ALA A 76 3.45 5.06 4.26
CA ALA A 76 4.23 3.98 3.69
C ALA A 76 4.72 3.02 4.79
N LEU A 77 4.57 1.72 4.55
CA LEU A 77 5.23 0.69 5.34
C LEU A 77 6.55 0.33 4.66
N LEU A 78 7.67 0.65 5.30
CA LEU A 78 8.99 0.29 4.82
C LEU A 78 9.41 -1.06 5.42
N LEU A 79 9.28 -2.13 4.64
CA LEU A 79 9.65 -3.48 5.05
C LEU A 79 11.14 -3.73 4.79
N ILE A 80 11.90 -4.04 5.83
CA ILE A 80 13.34 -4.31 5.76
C ILE A 80 13.61 -5.71 6.30
N ASP A 81 14.36 -6.50 5.56
CA ASP A 81 14.77 -7.84 5.98
C ASP A 81 15.77 -7.74 7.13
N SER A 82 15.49 -8.40 8.26
CA SER A 82 16.32 -8.33 9.47
C SER A 82 17.72 -8.95 9.33
N ALA A 83 17.94 -9.77 8.30
CA ALA A 83 19.24 -10.37 8.01
C ALA A 83 19.99 -9.61 6.91
N GLU A 84 19.31 -9.26 5.81
CA GLU A 84 19.92 -8.59 4.66
C GLU A 84 20.14 -7.08 4.91
N GLY A 85 19.26 -6.44 5.68
CA GLY A 85 19.33 -5.01 5.96
C GLY A 85 18.86 -4.15 4.79
N VAL A 86 19.41 -2.96 4.68
CA VAL A 86 19.05 -1.95 3.69
C VAL A 86 19.58 -2.32 2.30
N MET A 87 18.69 -2.51 1.35
CA MET A 87 19.01 -2.85 -0.04
C MET A 87 18.93 -1.60 -0.95
N PRO A 88 19.61 -1.61 -2.13
CA PRO A 88 19.55 -0.48 -3.07
C PRO A 88 18.12 -0.08 -3.49
N GLN A 89 17.22 -1.06 -3.60
CA GLN A 89 15.80 -0.84 -3.88
C GLN A 89 15.11 -0.07 -2.75
N THR A 90 15.42 -0.40 -1.50
CA THR A 90 14.91 0.28 -0.31
C THR A 90 15.27 1.76 -0.36
N LYS A 91 16.54 2.08 -0.68
CA LYS A 91 17.01 3.45 -0.83
C LYS A 91 16.23 4.23 -1.88
N PHE A 92 15.97 3.62 -3.04
CA PHE A 92 15.24 4.27 -4.13
C PHE A 92 13.80 4.58 -3.73
N VAL A 93 13.07 3.59 -3.19
CA VAL A 93 11.66 3.75 -2.82
C VAL A 93 11.51 4.74 -1.67
N LEU A 94 12.37 4.65 -0.66
CA LEU A 94 12.37 5.57 0.48
C LEU A 94 12.63 7.01 0.03
N ALA A 95 13.61 7.25 -0.82
CA ALA A 95 13.89 8.59 -1.35
C ALA A 95 12.67 9.22 -2.04
N LYS A 96 11.88 8.41 -2.77
CA LYS A 96 10.65 8.87 -3.41
C LYS A 96 9.54 9.15 -2.41
N ALA A 97 9.36 8.29 -1.41
CA ALA A 97 8.38 8.46 -0.34
C ALA A 97 8.66 9.73 0.48
N LEU A 98 9.91 9.94 0.91
CA LEU A 98 10.31 11.12 1.67
C LEU A 98 10.12 12.41 0.87
N LYS A 99 10.47 12.40 -0.43
CA LYS A 99 10.27 13.56 -1.32
C LYS A 99 8.78 13.93 -1.49
N GLN A 100 7.87 12.97 -1.38
CA GLN A 100 6.43 13.21 -1.41
C GLN A 100 5.87 13.63 -0.05
N GLY A 101 6.70 13.74 0.98
CA GLY A 101 6.30 14.13 2.33
C GLY A 101 5.65 13.00 3.13
N LEU A 102 5.73 11.75 2.66
CA LEU A 102 5.22 10.61 3.42
C LEU A 102 6.07 10.40 4.68
N LYS A 103 5.40 9.98 5.75
CA LYS A 103 6.00 9.58 7.02
C LYS A 103 5.99 8.05 7.09
N PRO A 104 7.12 7.37 6.81
CA PRO A 104 7.15 5.92 6.80
C PRO A 104 7.02 5.32 8.21
N ILE A 105 6.39 4.16 8.28
CA ILE A 105 6.50 3.22 9.41
C ILE A 105 7.54 2.19 8.99
N VAL A 106 8.58 2.02 9.80
CA VAL A 106 9.63 1.02 9.56
C VAL A 106 9.23 -0.31 10.18
N VAL A 107 9.31 -1.38 9.40
CA VAL A 107 9.05 -2.74 9.87
C VAL A 107 10.27 -3.60 9.57
N ILE A 108 11.03 -3.91 10.60
CA ILE A 108 12.13 -4.87 10.53
C ILE A 108 11.51 -6.27 10.52
N ASN A 109 11.49 -6.87 9.34
CA ASN A 109 10.75 -8.09 9.05
C ASN A 109 11.66 -9.32 8.97
N LYS A 110 11.07 -10.50 9.00
CA LYS A 110 11.73 -11.81 8.96
C LYS A 110 12.56 -12.12 10.21
N LEU A 111 12.12 -11.68 11.38
CA LEU A 111 12.76 -12.00 12.65
C LEU A 111 12.72 -13.50 13.00
N ASP A 112 12.01 -14.30 12.22
CA ASP A 112 12.02 -15.76 12.28
C ASP A 112 13.30 -16.39 11.70
N LYS A 113 14.17 -15.61 11.03
CA LYS A 113 15.46 -16.07 10.52
C LYS A 113 16.48 -16.22 11.67
N ALA A 114 17.33 -17.25 11.59
CA ALA A 114 18.37 -17.50 12.57
C ALA A 114 19.53 -16.50 12.53
N ASP A 115 19.77 -15.89 11.38
CA ASP A 115 20.83 -14.93 11.09
C ASP A 115 20.36 -13.47 11.16
N GLN A 116 19.22 -13.22 11.83
CA GLN A 116 18.70 -11.88 12.02
C GLN A 116 19.66 -11.02 12.88
N ARG A 117 19.78 -9.73 12.53
CA ARG A 117 20.58 -8.70 13.19
C ARG A 117 19.78 -7.40 13.32
N ALA A 118 18.60 -7.51 13.87
CA ALA A 118 17.57 -6.46 13.84
C ALA A 118 18.04 -5.09 14.35
N ASN A 119 18.86 -5.03 15.41
CA ASN A 119 19.36 -3.77 15.95
C ASN A 119 20.33 -3.09 14.98
N GLU A 120 21.26 -3.83 14.38
CA GLU A 120 22.17 -3.29 13.37
C GLU A 120 21.41 -2.79 12.14
N VAL A 121 20.37 -3.52 11.71
CA VAL A 121 19.52 -3.13 10.58
C VAL A 121 18.71 -1.87 10.90
N LEU A 122 18.31 -1.66 12.14
CA LEU A 122 17.66 -0.41 12.56
C LEU A 122 18.64 0.77 12.43
N ASP A 123 19.88 0.61 12.88
CA ASP A 123 20.92 1.65 12.76
C ASP A 123 21.22 1.95 11.28
N GLU A 124 21.38 0.93 10.43
CA GLU A 124 21.54 1.09 8.97
C GLU A 124 20.36 1.84 8.35
N THR A 125 19.14 1.58 8.84
CA THR A 125 17.91 2.23 8.37
C THR A 125 17.93 3.70 8.76
N PHE A 126 18.27 4.03 9.99
CA PHE A 126 18.38 5.42 10.43
C PHE A 126 19.43 6.19 9.62
N ASP A 127 20.60 5.61 9.41
CA ASP A 127 21.65 6.20 8.57
C ASP A 127 21.18 6.42 7.13
N LEU A 128 20.36 5.51 6.61
CA LEU A 128 19.75 5.69 5.29
C LEU A 128 18.83 6.92 5.26
N PHE A 129 17.94 7.10 6.24
CA PHE A 129 17.06 8.27 6.32
C PHE A 129 17.88 9.57 6.37
N VAL A 130 18.92 9.62 7.21
CA VAL A 130 19.84 10.75 7.28
C VAL A 130 20.51 11.01 5.93
N SER A 131 20.99 9.97 5.25
CA SER A 131 21.65 10.08 3.93
C SER A 131 20.72 10.57 2.81
N LEU A 132 19.42 10.52 3.03
CA LEU A 132 18.36 10.97 2.10
C LEU A 132 17.76 12.33 2.49
N ASP A 133 18.42 13.08 3.39
CA ASP A 133 18.00 14.39 3.87
C ASP A 133 16.58 14.39 4.46
N ALA A 134 16.20 13.31 5.18
CA ALA A 134 14.94 13.23 5.89
C ALA A 134 14.84 14.36 6.93
N ASN A 135 13.67 15.01 7.03
CA ASN A 135 13.43 16.03 8.03
C ASN A 135 13.20 15.42 9.43
N GLU A 136 13.16 16.28 10.48
CA GLU A 136 12.98 15.84 11.87
C GLU A 136 11.74 14.94 12.07
N GLU A 137 10.61 15.28 11.44
CA GLU A 137 9.38 14.50 11.54
C GLU A 137 9.50 13.13 10.84
N GLN A 138 10.32 13.03 9.78
CA GLN A 138 10.57 11.79 9.07
C GLN A 138 11.62 10.93 9.76
N LEU A 139 12.55 11.54 10.52
CA LEU A 139 13.51 10.82 11.35
C LEU A 139 12.89 10.23 12.62
N ASP A 140 11.77 10.80 13.08
CA ASP A 140 10.99 10.27 14.21
C ASP A 140 10.01 9.17 13.73
N PHE A 141 10.51 8.23 12.94
CA PHE A 141 9.70 7.15 12.41
C PHE A 141 9.44 6.07 13.45
N PRO A 142 8.21 5.57 13.58
CA PRO A 142 7.93 4.43 14.43
C PRO A 142 8.48 3.13 13.83
N VAL A 143 8.92 2.23 14.72
CA VAL A 143 9.51 0.94 14.36
C VAL A 143 8.71 -0.20 14.93
N LEU A 144 8.51 -1.26 14.14
CA LEU A 144 8.03 -2.55 14.59
C LEU A 144 8.96 -3.66 14.10
N TYR A 145 9.04 -4.69 14.91
CA TYR A 145 9.75 -5.93 14.61
C TYR A 145 8.73 -7.00 14.25
N ALA A 146 8.94 -7.73 13.16
CA ALA A 146 7.89 -8.59 12.65
C ALA A 146 8.40 -9.88 12.01
N SER A 147 7.53 -10.88 11.94
CA SER A 147 7.60 -11.96 10.98
C SER A 147 6.30 -11.99 10.18
N GLY A 148 6.37 -11.46 8.96
CA GLY A 148 5.22 -11.48 8.05
C GLY A 148 4.79 -12.90 7.68
N ARG A 149 5.70 -13.88 7.73
CA ARG A 149 5.41 -15.29 7.50
C ARG A 149 4.66 -15.91 8.68
N SER A 150 5.13 -15.65 9.90
CA SER A 150 4.51 -16.18 11.12
C SER A 150 3.30 -15.37 11.59
N GLY A 151 3.06 -14.18 11.01
CA GLY A 151 1.87 -13.37 11.24
C GLY A 151 1.87 -12.61 12.55
N TRP A 152 3.01 -12.05 12.98
CA TRP A 152 3.11 -11.23 14.18
C TRP A 152 3.97 -9.99 13.97
N ALA A 153 3.73 -8.96 14.76
CA ALA A 153 4.54 -7.76 14.89
C ALA A 153 4.56 -7.29 16.35
N ASP A 154 5.66 -6.70 16.77
CA ASP A 154 5.84 -6.18 18.12
C ASP A 154 6.69 -4.91 18.13
N LYS A 155 6.60 -4.11 19.21
CA LYS A 155 7.42 -2.92 19.43
C LYS A 155 8.85 -3.26 19.86
N GLU A 156 9.07 -4.46 20.37
CA GLU A 156 10.35 -4.95 20.88
C GLU A 156 10.79 -6.22 20.15
N VAL A 157 12.09 -6.39 19.99
CA VAL A 157 12.69 -7.58 19.32
C VAL A 157 12.28 -8.88 20.01
N ASP A 158 12.21 -8.87 21.36
CA ASP A 158 11.87 -10.01 22.19
C ASP A 158 10.42 -9.98 22.69
N GLY A 159 9.55 -9.23 22.02
CA GLY A 159 8.15 -9.10 22.39
C GLY A 159 7.34 -10.40 22.25
N PRO A 160 6.05 -10.40 22.64
CA PRO A 160 5.24 -11.61 22.79
C PRO A 160 4.91 -12.36 21.49
N ARG A 161 5.10 -11.75 20.31
CA ARG A 161 4.96 -12.40 18.99
C ARG A 161 3.59 -13.05 18.74
N GLU A 162 2.50 -12.38 19.12
CA GLU A 162 1.17 -12.97 19.10
C GLU A 162 0.46 -12.82 17.74
N ASN A 163 0.37 -11.58 17.23
CA ASN A 163 -0.40 -11.25 16.02
C ASN A 163 0.11 -9.95 15.37
N LEU A 164 -0.56 -9.52 14.28
CA LEU A 164 -0.25 -8.28 13.56
C LEU A 164 -1.07 -7.07 14.03
N HIS A 165 -1.86 -7.19 15.09
CA HIS A 165 -2.67 -6.07 15.59
C HIS A 165 -1.80 -4.85 15.97
N PRO A 166 -0.60 -4.99 16.57
CA PRO A 166 0.26 -3.83 16.82
C PRO A 166 0.63 -3.04 15.56
N LEU A 167 0.75 -3.72 14.40
CA LEU A 167 1.00 -3.04 13.13
C LEU A 167 -0.25 -2.31 12.62
N LEU A 168 -1.42 -2.93 12.72
CA LEU A 168 -2.69 -2.31 12.32
C LEU A 168 -3.01 -1.09 13.21
N ASP A 169 -2.80 -1.20 14.51
CA ASP A 169 -3.01 -0.11 15.46
C ASP A 169 -2.05 1.05 15.20
N LEU A 170 -0.77 0.74 14.92
CA LEU A 170 0.23 1.75 14.58
C LEU A 170 -0.09 2.47 13.26
N ILE A 171 -0.60 1.76 12.24
CA ILE A 171 -1.06 2.39 11.00
C ILE A 171 -2.16 3.41 11.31
N MET A 172 -3.15 3.04 12.14
CA MET A 172 -4.25 3.93 12.52
C MET A 172 -3.78 5.15 13.31
N GLU A 173 -2.77 4.98 14.16
CA GLU A 173 -2.22 6.06 14.98
C GLU A 173 -1.33 7.01 14.16
N HIS A 174 -0.47 6.48 13.31
CA HIS A 174 0.59 7.23 12.64
C HIS A 174 0.15 7.81 11.29
N VAL A 175 -0.63 7.07 10.50
CA VAL A 175 -1.07 7.50 9.18
C VAL A 175 -2.35 8.33 9.32
N LYS A 176 -2.21 9.66 9.14
CA LYS A 176 -3.38 10.54 9.14
C LYS A 176 -4.05 10.51 7.78
N PRO A 177 -5.37 10.23 7.72
CA PRO A 177 -6.09 10.33 6.46
C PRO A 177 -6.05 11.77 5.94
N ALA A 178 -5.93 11.93 4.61
CA ALA A 178 -6.00 13.24 4.02
C ALA A 178 -7.39 13.87 4.24
N GLU A 179 -7.40 15.17 4.55
CA GLU A 179 -8.63 15.96 4.58
C GLU A 179 -9.10 16.19 3.14
N LEU A 180 -10.15 15.46 2.74
CA LEU A 180 -10.67 15.48 1.39
C LEU A 180 -12.05 16.11 1.33
N ASP A 181 -12.25 17.02 0.37
CA ASP A 181 -13.51 17.73 0.19
C ASP A 181 -14.45 17.00 -0.76
N LYS A 182 -15.47 16.34 -0.19
CA LYS A 182 -16.51 15.62 -0.94
C LYS A 182 -17.48 16.52 -1.69
N THR A 183 -17.51 17.82 -1.38
CA THR A 183 -18.45 18.78 -2.00
C THR A 183 -17.93 19.39 -3.30
N LYS A 184 -16.63 19.27 -3.56
CA LYS A 184 -16.00 19.75 -4.79
C LYS A 184 -16.38 18.87 -6.01
N PRO A 185 -16.16 19.38 -7.24
CA PRO A 185 -16.28 18.54 -8.43
C PRO A 185 -15.38 17.30 -8.35
N PHE A 186 -15.88 16.17 -8.88
CA PHE A 186 -15.10 14.94 -8.93
C PHE A 186 -13.74 15.12 -9.60
N ALA A 187 -12.68 14.67 -8.94
CA ALA A 187 -11.35 14.52 -9.52
C ALA A 187 -10.66 13.26 -8.99
N MET A 188 -10.03 12.52 -9.88
CA MET A 188 -9.28 11.30 -9.59
C MET A 188 -7.99 11.29 -10.41
N LEU A 189 -6.86 11.01 -9.76
CA LEU A 189 -5.62 10.70 -10.46
C LEU A 189 -5.61 9.21 -10.81
N SER A 190 -5.66 8.88 -12.10
CA SER A 190 -5.51 7.50 -12.55
C SER A 190 -4.04 7.10 -12.55
N THR A 191 -3.69 6.09 -11.79
CA THR A 191 -2.32 5.61 -11.62
C THR A 191 -2.09 4.23 -12.22
N LEU A 192 -3.10 3.37 -12.23
CA LEU A 192 -3.04 2.02 -12.75
C LEU A 192 -4.10 1.81 -13.83
N LEU A 193 -3.74 1.05 -14.85
CA LEU A 193 -4.63 0.64 -15.93
C LEU A 193 -4.71 -0.89 -15.94
N TYR A 194 -5.92 -1.41 -15.78
CA TYR A 194 -6.20 -2.82 -15.95
C TYR A 194 -7.02 -3.06 -17.21
N ALA A 195 -6.69 -4.11 -17.93
CA ALA A 195 -7.48 -4.61 -19.04
C ALA A 195 -8.14 -5.93 -18.60
N ASP A 196 -9.47 -5.95 -18.64
CA ASP A 196 -10.28 -7.13 -18.36
C ASP A 196 -11.00 -7.53 -19.65
N SER A 197 -11.01 -8.83 -19.97
CA SER A 197 -11.62 -9.33 -21.21
C SER A 197 -13.11 -9.10 -21.29
N PHE A 198 -13.78 -8.97 -20.15
CA PHE A 198 -15.24 -8.79 -20.02
C PHE A 198 -15.62 -7.34 -19.72
N LEU A 199 -14.90 -6.68 -18.81
CA LEU A 199 -15.19 -5.30 -18.39
C LEU A 199 -14.49 -4.24 -19.26
N GLY A 200 -13.52 -4.65 -20.08
CA GLY A 200 -12.71 -3.75 -20.88
C GLY A 200 -11.61 -3.05 -20.05
N ARG A 201 -11.33 -1.79 -20.36
CA ARG A 201 -10.31 -1.02 -19.66
C ARG A 201 -10.87 -0.42 -18.37
N SER A 202 -10.20 -0.68 -17.26
CA SER A 202 -10.51 -0.12 -15.93
C SER A 202 -9.35 0.76 -15.47
N LEU A 203 -9.65 1.97 -15.06
CA LEU A 203 -8.69 2.88 -14.43
C LEU A 203 -8.80 2.75 -12.91
N VAL A 204 -7.68 2.62 -12.26
CA VAL A 204 -7.59 2.62 -10.79
C VAL A 204 -6.81 3.83 -10.34
N GLY A 205 -7.31 4.48 -9.31
CA GLY A 205 -6.70 5.65 -8.71
C GLY A 205 -7.46 6.05 -7.46
N ARG A 206 -6.95 7.05 -6.78
CA ARG A 206 -7.61 7.64 -5.62
C ARG A 206 -8.49 8.80 -6.04
N ILE A 207 -9.71 8.86 -5.53
CA ILE A 207 -10.56 10.04 -5.67
C ILE A 207 -9.99 11.13 -4.75
N SER A 208 -9.42 12.17 -5.33
CA SER A 208 -8.79 13.27 -4.61
C SER A 208 -9.78 14.31 -4.09
N GLN A 209 -10.95 14.43 -4.72
CA GLN A 209 -12.05 15.30 -4.28
C GLN A 209 -13.37 14.91 -4.94
N GLY A 210 -14.46 15.34 -4.32
CA GLY A 210 -15.81 15.17 -4.83
C GLY A 210 -16.32 13.74 -4.73
N THR A 211 -17.31 13.42 -5.55
CA THR A 211 -17.95 12.12 -5.63
C THR A 211 -18.08 11.65 -7.07
N ALA A 212 -17.90 10.37 -7.29
CA ALA A 212 -18.13 9.70 -8.57
C ALA A 212 -19.42 8.90 -8.53
N LYS A 213 -20.27 9.01 -9.56
CA LYS A 213 -21.52 8.23 -9.69
C LYS A 213 -21.51 7.47 -11.01
N ALA A 214 -22.10 6.28 -11.02
CA ALA A 214 -22.30 5.54 -12.25
C ALA A 214 -23.14 6.37 -13.25
N ASN A 215 -22.79 6.27 -14.54
CA ASN A 215 -23.34 7.05 -15.65
C ASN A 215 -23.05 8.56 -15.65
N GLN A 216 -22.24 9.05 -14.71
CA GLN A 216 -21.80 10.44 -14.67
C GLN A 216 -20.88 10.75 -15.89
N PRO A 217 -21.10 11.89 -16.59
CA PRO A 217 -20.15 12.35 -17.59
C PRO A 217 -18.85 12.79 -16.93
N ILE A 218 -17.73 12.41 -17.54
CA ILE A 218 -16.39 12.78 -17.08
C ILE A 218 -15.55 13.28 -18.25
N LYS A 219 -14.51 14.04 -17.96
CA LYS A 219 -13.47 14.43 -18.89
C LYS A 219 -12.11 14.02 -18.33
N ALA A 220 -11.24 13.50 -19.18
CA ALA A 220 -9.85 13.30 -18.89
C ALA A 220 -9.07 14.55 -19.26
N ILE A 221 -8.17 14.95 -18.36
CA ILE A 221 -7.25 16.08 -18.57
C ILE A 221 -5.81 15.61 -18.39
N ASN A 222 -4.87 16.21 -19.11
CA ASN A 222 -3.46 15.99 -18.88
C ASN A 222 -2.93 16.87 -17.73
N LEU A 223 -1.65 16.71 -17.39
CA LEU A 223 -1.00 17.52 -16.32
C LEU A 223 -0.97 19.04 -16.60
N LYS A 224 -1.18 19.45 -17.85
CA LYS A 224 -1.29 20.87 -18.24
C LYS A 224 -2.71 21.42 -18.10
N GLY A 225 -3.68 20.57 -17.72
CA GLY A 225 -5.10 20.93 -17.63
C GLY A 225 -5.85 20.89 -18.97
N GLU A 226 -5.22 20.42 -20.06
CA GLU A 226 -5.85 20.31 -21.36
C GLU A 226 -6.72 19.05 -21.42
N LYS A 227 -7.93 19.16 -21.97
CA LYS A 227 -8.83 18.03 -22.18
C LYS A 227 -8.22 17.09 -23.23
N VAL A 228 -8.04 15.81 -22.85
CA VAL A 228 -7.53 14.77 -23.76
C VAL A 228 -8.61 13.79 -24.19
N ASP A 229 -9.66 13.60 -23.37
CA ASP A 229 -10.77 12.71 -23.69
C ASP A 229 -12.01 13.07 -22.87
N GLU A 230 -13.17 12.50 -23.26
CA GLU A 230 -14.42 12.60 -22.49
C GLU A 230 -15.24 11.32 -22.63
N GLY A 231 -16.04 11.03 -21.63
CA GLY A 231 -16.86 9.83 -21.63
C GLY A 231 -17.81 9.79 -20.44
N LYS A 232 -18.27 8.60 -20.12
CA LYS A 232 -19.13 8.33 -18.95
C LYS A 232 -18.50 7.25 -18.09
N LEU A 233 -18.65 7.36 -16.78
CA LEU A 233 -18.37 6.29 -15.84
C LEU A 233 -19.42 5.20 -16.00
N THR A 234 -19.10 4.09 -16.63
CA THR A 234 -20.07 3.00 -16.84
C THR A 234 -20.31 2.22 -15.57
N LYS A 235 -19.26 1.93 -14.83
CA LYS A 235 -19.29 1.22 -13.53
C LYS A 235 -18.19 1.74 -12.62
N ILE A 236 -18.44 1.69 -11.33
CA ILE A 236 -17.49 2.03 -10.29
C ILE A 236 -17.29 0.79 -9.41
N PHE A 237 -16.05 0.52 -9.06
CA PHE A 237 -15.67 -0.58 -8.18
C PHE A 237 -14.80 -0.06 -7.06
N ARG A 238 -14.89 -0.67 -5.91
CA ARG A 238 -13.89 -0.56 -4.86
C ARG A 238 -13.37 -1.93 -4.49
N TYR A 239 -12.26 -1.98 -3.79
CA TYR A 239 -11.73 -3.22 -3.28
C TYR A 239 -12.33 -3.53 -1.90
N GLU A 240 -12.73 -4.79 -1.71
CA GLU A 240 -13.09 -5.38 -0.43
C GLU A 240 -12.25 -6.65 -0.30
N GLY A 241 -11.25 -6.63 0.61
CA GLY A 241 -10.15 -7.56 0.51
C GLY A 241 -9.41 -7.37 -0.82
N THR A 242 -9.26 -8.43 -1.59
CA THR A 242 -8.70 -8.42 -2.95
C THR A 242 -9.77 -8.37 -4.06
N LYS A 243 -11.05 -8.45 -3.70
CA LYS A 243 -12.16 -8.53 -4.66
C LYS A 243 -12.64 -7.15 -5.07
N LYS A 244 -12.89 -6.96 -6.37
CA LYS A 244 -13.54 -5.76 -6.90
C LYS A 244 -15.05 -5.88 -6.70
N VAL A 245 -15.62 -5.01 -5.89
CA VAL A 245 -17.04 -4.96 -5.60
C VAL A 245 -17.66 -3.74 -6.27
N PRO A 246 -18.75 -3.89 -7.05
CA PRO A 246 -19.42 -2.76 -7.68
C PRO A 246 -20.07 -1.87 -6.61
N ILE A 247 -19.93 -0.56 -6.79
CA ILE A 247 -20.53 0.46 -5.94
C ILE A 247 -21.26 1.48 -6.81
N GLU A 248 -22.28 2.14 -6.25
CA GLU A 248 -23.03 3.18 -6.96
C GLU A 248 -22.35 4.54 -6.88
N ILE A 249 -21.70 4.81 -5.76
CA ILE A 249 -21.05 6.08 -5.46
C ILE A 249 -19.66 5.81 -4.88
N GLY A 250 -18.65 6.41 -5.48
CA GLY A 250 -17.30 6.53 -4.90
C GLY A 250 -17.11 7.94 -4.35
N GLU A 251 -16.44 8.06 -3.22
CA GLU A 251 -16.24 9.35 -2.54
C GLU A 251 -14.75 9.69 -2.43
N ALA A 252 -14.44 10.95 -2.22
CA ALA A 252 -13.09 11.40 -1.95
C ALA A 252 -12.45 10.57 -0.82
N GLY A 253 -11.30 9.94 -1.13
CA GLY A 253 -10.60 8.98 -0.28
C GLY A 253 -10.70 7.51 -0.73
N ASP A 254 -11.72 7.18 -1.54
CA ASP A 254 -11.84 5.84 -2.14
C ASP A 254 -10.75 5.60 -3.20
#